data_1a506dd47f4a239250705882b54a19a0
#
_entry.id   1a506dd47f4a239250705882b54a19a0
#
_cell.length_a   1.000
_cell.length_b   1.000
_cell.length_c   1.000
_cell.angle_alpha   90.00
_cell.angle_beta   90.00
_cell.angle_gamma   90.00
#
_symmetry.space_group_name_H-M   'P 1'
#
loop_
_entity.id
_entity.type
_entity.pdbx_description
1 polymer ?
#
loop_
_entity_poly.entity_id
_entity_poly.type
_entity_poly.pdbx_seq_one_letter_code
_entity_poly.pdbx_strand_id
1 'polypeptide(L)'
;MRAVRAWRAAAGIDDGPVFRPVDRHGRVGGARLSGTAVALIVKRAAARVGLDPDQFAGHSLRAGLATSAAAAGASERAIMAQTGHKSLPMVRSYIREGSLFRDNAAAVLGL
;
A
#
# COMPACT_ATOMS: atom_id res chain seq x y z
N MET A 1 2.07 1.24 -13.70
CA MET A 1 2.69 2.55 -14.06
C MET A 1 1.86 3.37 -15.03
N ARG A 2 0.97 2.77 -15.80
CA ARG A 2 0.09 3.49 -16.74
C ARG A 2 -0.79 4.53 -16.04
N ALA A 3 -1.40 4.18 -14.90
CA ALA A 3 -2.24 5.09 -14.12
C ALA A 3 -1.47 6.30 -13.58
N VAL A 4 -0.24 6.09 -13.13
CA VAL A 4 0.62 7.17 -12.62
C VAL A 4 1.00 8.14 -13.75
N ARG A 5 1.31 7.63 -14.93
CA ARG A 5 1.62 8.47 -16.10
C ARG A 5 0.42 9.30 -16.52
N ALA A 6 -0.77 8.68 -16.56
CA ALA A 6 -2.01 9.37 -16.88
C ALA A 6 -2.32 10.48 -15.87
N TRP A 7 -2.12 10.20 -14.59
CA TRP A 7 -2.31 11.18 -13.51
C TRP A 7 -1.36 12.37 -13.68
N ARG A 8 -0.07 12.10 -13.89
CA ARG A 8 0.93 13.16 -14.06
C ARG A 8 0.60 14.07 -15.24
N ALA A 9 0.18 13.49 -16.37
CA ALA A 9 -0.21 14.23 -17.55
C ALA A 9 -1.45 15.10 -17.29
N ALA A 10 -2.50 14.51 -16.70
CA ALA A 10 -3.75 15.21 -16.40
C ALA A 10 -3.56 16.35 -15.39
N ALA A 11 -2.68 16.16 -14.41
CA ALA A 11 -2.41 17.15 -13.36
C ALA A 11 -1.31 18.15 -13.72
N GLY A 12 -0.63 17.98 -14.85
CA GLY A 12 0.47 18.87 -15.27
C GLY A 12 1.69 18.79 -14.36
N ILE A 13 2.00 17.59 -13.83
CA ILE A 13 3.09 17.40 -12.87
C ILE A 13 4.38 17.00 -13.60
N ASP A 14 5.34 17.91 -13.63
CA ASP A 14 6.67 17.67 -14.23
C ASP A 14 7.71 17.32 -13.16
N ASP A 15 7.65 17.94 -11.99
CA ASP A 15 8.54 17.66 -10.86
C ASP A 15 7.80 17.76 -9.52
N GLY A 16 8.50 17.44 -8.45
CA GLY A 16 7.94 17.49 -7.10
C GLY A 16 7.08 16.28 -6.75
N PRO A 17 6.24 16.40 -5.71
CA PRO A 17 5.43 15.27 -5.27
C PRO A 17 4.42 14.84 -6.32
N VAL A 18 4.30 13.53 -6.53
CA VAL A 18 3.37 12.93 -7.50
C VAL A 18 1.94 12.92 -6.95
N PHE A 19 1.78 12.57 -5.68
CA PHE A 19 0.47 12.52 -5.04
C PHE A 19 0.18 13.83 -4.32
N ARG A 20 -0.84 14.51 -4.77
CA ARG A 20 -1.21 15.86 -4.31
C ARG A 20 -2.69 15.91 -3.97
N PRO A 21 -3.11 16.80 -3.06
CA PRO A 21 -4.53 16.99 -2.78
C PRO A 21 -5.25 17.56 -4.00
N VAL A 22 -6.46 17.09 -4.20
CA VAL A 22 -7.39 17.64 -5.21
C VAL A 22 -8.61 18.14 -4.46
N ASP A 23 -8.96 19.42 -4.63
CA ASP A 23 -10.11 20.00 -3.95
C ASP A 23 -11.42 19.56 -4.64
N ARG A 24 -12.57 19.98 -4.04
CA ARG A 24 -13.90 19.66 -4.57
C ARG A 24 -14.17 20.27 -5.95
N HIS A 25 -13.35 21.23 -6.38
CA HIS A 25 -13.47 21.89 -7.69
C HIS A 25 -12.50 21.30 -8.72
N GLY A 26 -11.78 20.23 -8.38
CA GLY A 26 -10.84 19.60 -9.27
C GLY A 26 -9.46 20.27 -9.34
N ARG A 27 -9.16 21.20 -8.45
CA ARG A 27 -7.87 21.89 -8.42
C ARG A 27 -6.83 21.02 -7.72
N VAL A 28 -5.70 20.85 -8.37
CA VAL A 28 -4.56 20.06 -7.85
C VAL A 28 -3.65 20.99 -7.05
N GLY A 29 -3.38 20.64 -5.79
CA GLY A 29 -2.47 21.39 -4.93
C GLY A 29 -1.00 21.22 -5.35
N GLY A 30 -0.14 22.13 -4.88
CA GLY A 30 1.31 22.08 -5.15
C GLY A 30 2.10 21.24 -4.15
N ALA A 31 1.54 20.97 -2.98
CA ALA A 31 2.20 20.20 -1.93
C ALA A 31 1.82 18.72 -1.98
N ARG A 32 2.62 17.87 -1.30
CA ARG A 32 2.30 16.44 -1.18
C ARG A 32 1.05 16.22 -0.35
N LEU A 33 0.39 15.07 -0.57
CA LEU A 33 -0.65 14.61 0.33
C LEU A 33 -0.11 14.45 1.75
N SER A 34 -0.88 14.87 2.75
CA SER A 34 -0.55 14.62 4.16
C SER A 34 -0.78 13.13 4.49
N GLY A 35 -0.12 12.66 5.57
CA GLY A 35 -0.36 11.31 6.07
C GLY A 35 -1.83 11.08 6.45
N THR A 36 -2.48 12.09 7.01
CA THR A 36 -3.92 12.04 7.32
C THR A 36 -4.76 11.87 6.05
N ALA A 37 -4.44 12.60 4.98
CA ALA A 37 -5.16 12.47 3.71
C ALA A 37 -4.98 11.07 3.10
N VAL A 38 -3.78 10.52 3.15
CA VAL A 38 -3.51 9.15 2.69
C VAL A 38 -4.34 8.14 3.49
N ALA A 39 -4.36 8.26 4.82
CA ALA A 39 -5.16 7.39 5.67
C ALA A 39 -6.65 7.44 5.33
N LEU A 40 -7.20 8.62 5.07
CA LEU A 40 -8.60 8.78 4.67
C LEU A 40 -8.90 8.12 3.33
N ILE A 41 -7.99 8.23 2.36
CA ILE A 41 -8.14 7.58 1.05
C ILE A 41 -8.18 6.06 1.22
N VAL A 42 -7.27 5.50 2.02
CA VAL A 42 -7.22 4.06 2.28
C VAL A 42 -8.49 3.59 2.98
N LYS A 43 -8.96 4.33 4.00
CA LYS A 43 -10.20 4.00 4.73
C LYS A 43 -11.43 4.03 3.82
N ARG A 44 -11.55 5.02 2.94
CA ARG A 44 -12.64 5.10 1.97
C ARG A 44 -12.63 3.94 0.99
N ALA A 45 -11.44 3.56 0.50
CA ALA A 45 -11.28 2.42 -0.39
C ALA A 45 -11.69 1.12 0.29
N ALA A 46 -11.27 0.93 1.55
CA ALA A 46 -11.65 -0.24 2.36
C ALA A 46 -13.18 -0.33 2.55
N ALA A 47 -13.81 0.79 2.94
CA ALA A 47 -15.26 0.85 3.11
C ALA A 47 -16.01 0.52 1.82
N ARG A 48 -15.49 0.98 0.70
CA ARG A 48 -16.11 0.78 -0.61
C ARG A 48 -16.21 -0.70 -1.00
N VAL A 49 -15.27 -1.52 -0.53
CA VAL A 49 -15.28 -2.98 -0.78
C VAL A 49 -15.82 -3.79 0.39
N GLY A 50 -16.47 -3.14 1.35
CA GLY A 50 -17.13 -3.81 2.48
C GLY A 50 -16.22 -4.16 3.65
N LEU A 51 -15.02 -3.63 3.70
CA LEU A 51 -14.10 -3.82 4.83
C LEU A 51 -14.32 -2.72 5.88
N ASP A 52 -14.00 -3.03 7.14
CA ASP A 52 -14.10 -2.05 8.22
C ASP A 52 -13.02 -0.97 8.07
N PRO A 53 -13.39 0.29 7.80
CA PRO A 53 -12.41 1.36 7.61
C PRO A 53 -11.55 1.63 8.83
N ASP A 54 -12.01 1.31 10.04
CA ASP A 54 -11.26 1.53 11.28
C ASP A 54 -10.05 0.59 11.40
N GLN A 55 -10.03 -0.50 10.63
CA GLN A 55 -8.91 -1.45 10.60
C GLN A 55 -7.81 -1.06 9.62
N PHE A 56 -7.96 0.04 8.88
CA PHE A 56 -7.02 0.45 7.83
C PHE A 56 -6.55 1.88 8.04
N ALA A 57 -5.30 2.14 7.65
CA ALA A 57 -4.67 3.46 7.75
C ALA A 57 -3.54 3.56 6.71
N GLY A 58 -2.74 4.62 6.80
CA GLY A 58 -1.65 4.85 5.84
C GLY A 58 -0.61 3.74 5.79
N HIS A 59 -0.38 3.04 6.90
CA HIS A 59 0.57 1.92 6.94
C HIS A 59 0.03 0.62 6.35
N SER A 60 -1.27 0.52 6.10
CA SER A 60 -1.91 -0.71 5.62
C SER A 60 -1.38 -1.16 4.26
N LEU A 61 -1.12 -0.22 3.36
CA LEU A 61 -0.58 -0.53 2.04
C LEU A 61 0.83 -1.11 2.13
N ARG A 62 1.67 -0.55 3.00
CA ARG A 62 3.03 -1.05 3.23
C ARG A 62 3.00 -2.43 3.88
N ALA A 63 2.18 -2.60 4.91
CA ALA A 63 2.00 -3.89 5.57
C ALA A 63 1.47 -4.94 4.59
N GLY A 64 0.47 -4.59 3.80
CA GLY A 64 -0.11 -5.45 2.78
C GLY A 64 0.90 -5.85 1.70
N LEU A 65 1.73 -4.91 1.26
CA LEU A 65 2.81 -5.22 0.32
C LEU A 65 3.78 -6.25 0.91
N ALA A 66 4.24 -6.03 2.15
CA ALA A 66 5.18 -6.93 2.81
C ALA A 66 4.58 -8.33 2.99
N THR A 67 3.35 -8.42 3.46
CA THR A 67 2.65 -9.70 3.66
C THR A 67 2.41 -10.42 2.34
N SER A 68 1.93 -9.72 1.31
CA SER A 68 1.68 -10.30 0.00
C SER A 68 2.97 -10.75 -0.69
N ALA A 69 4.03 -9.97 -0.59
CA ALA A 69 5.33 -10.34 -1.14
C ALA A 69 5.90 -11.58 -0.46
N ALA A 70 5.76 -11.68 0.87
CA ALA A 70 6.17 -12.86 1.62
C ALA A 70 5.36 -14.09 1.20
N ALA A 71 4.05 -13.97 1.03
CA ALA A 71 3.19 -15.05 0.55
C ALA A 71 3.59 -15.51 -0.86
N ALA A 72 4.07 -14.59 -1.70
CA ALA A 72 4.57 -14.89 -3.05
C ALA A 72 6.00 -15.45 -3.06
N GLY A 73 6.66 -15.56 -1.90
CA GLY A 73 8.00 -16.13 -1.77
C GLY A 73 9.14 -15.13 -1.91
N ALA A 74 8.89 -13.83 -1.84
CA ALA A 74 9.94 -12.83 -1.87
C ALA A 74 10.85 -12.93 -0.64
N SER A 75 12.14 -12.66 -0.84
CA SER A 75 13.11 -12.71 0.25
C SER A 75 12.92 -11.54 1.22
N GLU A 76 13.34 -11.74 2.46
CA GLU A 76 13.38 -10.70 3.50
C GLU A 76 14.09 -9.45 3.00
N ARG A 77 15.25 -9.62 2.35
CA ARG A 77 16.04 -8.52 1.80
C ARG A 77 15.27 -7.73 0.73
N ALA A 78 14.59 -8.42 -0.17
CA ALA A 78 13.80 -7.79 -1.23
C ALA A 78 12.63 -7.00 -0.64
N ILE A 79 11.94 -7.55 0.36
CA ILE A 79 10.84 -6.88 1.04
C ILE A 79 11.33 -5.60 1.74
N MET A 80 12.44 -5.69 2.49
CA MET A 80 13.02 -4.53 3.17
C MET A 80 13.45 -3.45 2.19
N ALA A 81 14.06 -3.81 1.08
CA ALA A 81 14.50 -2.85 0.06
C ALA A 81 13.30 -2.09 -0.54
N GLN A 82 12.20 -2.79 -0.80
CA GLN A 82 11.00 -2.20 -1.41
C GLN A 82 10.19 -1.36 -0.43
N THR A 83 10.03 -1.83 0.80
CA THR A 83 9.19 -1.16 1.80
C THR A 83 9.93 -0.08 2.60
N GLY A 84 11.25 -0.12 2.60
CA GLY A 84 12.08 0.78 3.39
C GLY A 84 12.01 0.52 4.90
N HIS A 85 11.54 -0.65 5.33
CA HIS A 85 11.54 -1.02 6.74
C HIS A 85 12.95 -1.11 7.28
N LYS A 86 13.19 -0.47 8.42
CA LYS A 86 14.47 -0.51 9.12
C LYS A 86 14.49 -1.53 10.26
N SER A 87 13.29 -1.99 10.68
CA SER A 87 13.13 -2.95 11.76
C SER A 87 12.99 -4.35 11.20
N LEU A 88 13.99 -5.19 11.44
CA LEU A 88 13.98 -6.59 11.03
C LEU A 88 12.87 -7.40 11.71
N PRO A 89 12.60 -7.24 13.02
CA PRO A 89 11.49 -7.94 13.66
C PRO A 89 10.12 -7.66 13.03
N MET A 90 9.90 -6.42 12.61
CA MET A 90 8.65 -6.01 11.95
C MET A 90 8.47 -6.71 10.60
N VAL A 91 9.51 -6.71 9.76
CA VAL A 91 9.49 -7.38 8.47
C VAL A 91 9.28 -8.88 8.64
N ARG A 92 9.94 -9.50 9.61
CA ARG A 92 9.78 -10.92 9.91
C ARG A 92 8.37 -11.27 10.36
N SER A 93 7.69 -10.36 11.08
CA SER A 93 6.29 -10.52 11.43
C SER A 93 5.42 -10.62 10.18
N TYR A 94 5.59 -9.74 9.21
CA TYR A 94 4.86 -9.79 7.95
C TYR A 94 5.18 -11.03 7.11
N ILE A 95 6.43 -11.49 7.13
CA ILE A 95 6.86 -12.71 6.46
C ILE A 95 6.15 -13.93 7.06
N ARG A 96 6.06 -14.02 8.38
CA ARG A 96 5.34 -15.10 9.06
C ARG A 96 3.86 -15.11 8.67
N GLU A 97 3.21 -13.96 8.68
CA GLU A 97 1.81 -13.83 8.27
C GLU A 97 1.60 -14.27 6.82
N GLY A 98 2.47 -13.84 5.91
CA GLY A 98 2.42 -14.23 4.51
C GLY A 98 2.64 -15.71 4.30
N SER A 99 3.57 -16.32 5.05
CA SER A 99 3.83 -17.75 4.99
C SER A 99 2.64 -18.57 5.50
N LEU A 100 2.04 -18.16 6.61
CA LEU A 100 0.83 -18.79 7.14
C LEU A 100 -0.32 -18.74 6.13
N PHE A 101 -0.52 -17.62 5.47
CA PHE A 101 -1.54 -17.48 4.43
C PHE A 101 -1.29 -18.43 3.26
N ARG A 102 -0.05 -18.54 2.81
CA ARG A 102 0.34 -19.46 1.72
C ARG A 102 0.12 -20.92 2.10
N ASP A 103 0.50 -21.29 3.32
CA ASP A 103 0.33 -22.65 3.82
C ASP A 103 -1.16 -22.99 3.97
N ASN A 104 -1.96 -22.06 4.47
CA ASN A 104 -3.42 -22.23 4.58
C ASN A 104 -4.07 -22.36 3.20
N ALA A 105 -3.66 -21.57 2.22
CA ALA A 105 -4.16 -21.68 0.87
C ALA A 105 -3.83 -23.02 0.24
N ALA A 106 -2.62 -23.51 0.44
CA ALA A 106 -2.19 -24.84 -0.01
C ALA A 106 -3.03 -25.94 0.64
N ALA A 107 -3.29 -25.84 1.93
CA ALA A 107 -4.12 -26.81 2.66
C ALA A 107 -5.56 -26.84 2.12
N VAL A 108 -6.16 -25.68 1.86
CA VAL A 108 -7.52 -25.56 1.30
C VAL A 108 -7.60 -26.16 -0.09
N LEU A 109 -6.55 -26.00 -0.89
CA LEU A 109 -6.50 -26.53 -2.26
C LEU A 109 -6.07 -28.01 -2.32
N GLY A 110 -5.75 -28.63 -1.19
CA GLY A 110 -5.31 -30.01 -1.12
C GLY A 110 -3.88 -30.23 -1.64
N LEU A 111 -3.08 -29.20 -1.61
CA LEU A 111 -1.70 -29.24 -2.11
C LEU A 111 -0.68 -29.61 -1.03
#